data_d72d80ad4a82a92a35ee98898075d604
#
_entry.id   d72d80ad4a82a92a35ee98898075d604
#
_cell.length_a   1.000
_cell.length_b   1.000
_cell.length_c   1.000
_cell.angle_alpha   90.00
_cell.angle_beta   90.00
_cell.angle_gamma   90.00
#
_symmetry.space_group_name_H-M   'P 1'
#
loop_
_entity.id
_entity.type
_entity.pdbx_description
1 polymer ?
#
loop_
_entity_poly.entity_id
_entity_poly.type
_entity_poly.pdbx_seq_one_letter_code
_entity_poly.pdbx_strand_id
1 'polypeptide(L)'
;YGLVGSEMCIRDSNWLLGFFSLDIGIDLGTANTLVNVRGKGIVINEPSWVAIEKKSRQPLAIGAEAKQMVGRTPANVIAIRPLRDGVISDFEIAQAMLEYFIGKAHEQSLVPVPRPRIVIGIPTGVTEVEKRAVYDAAISAGGREIFLIEQPVAAALGAALPISELGGNMIVDIGGGTSEVMIMSMGGVVVSRSLRVASDEMDLDIIQYMRNKYNLLI
;
A
#
# COMPACT_ATOMS: atom_id res chain seq x y z
N TYR A 1 4.92 37.20 22.76
CA TYR A 1 4.67 36.08 23.67
C TYR A 1 3.32 35.44 23.33
N GLY A 2 3.26 34.42 22.52
CA GLY A 2 1.99 33.76 22.19
C GLY A 2 2.01 32.53 21.31
N LEU A 3 3.17 31.95 20.92
CA LEU A 3 3.23 30.80 20.00
C LEU A 3 3.99 29.59 20.55
N VAL A 4 4.47 29.62 21.80
CA VAL A 4 5.26 28.49 22.39
C VAL A 4 4.37 27.46 23.09
N GLY A 5 3.13 27.79 23.39
CA GLY A 5 2.22 26.91 24.17
C GLY A 5 1.54 25.81 23.35
N SER A 6 1.31 26.00 22.05
CA SER A 6 0.56 25.04 21.23
C SER A 6 1.43 23.87 20.72
N GLU A 7 2.70 24.11 20.39
CA GLU A 7 3.61 23.04 19.95
C GLU A 7 4.05 22.12 21.11
N MET A 8 4.15 22.65 22.33
CA MET A 8 4.52 21.87 23.51
C MET A 8 3.41 20.91 23.94
N CYS A 9 2.13 21.32 23.85
CA CYS A 9 1.01 20.43 24.12
C CYS A 9 0.84 19.28 23.13
N ILE A 10 1.16 19.51 21.84
CA ILE A 10 1.07 18.49 20.80
C ILE A 10 2.18 17.44 20.97
N ARG A 11 3.39 17.84 21.39
CA ARG A 11 4.51 16.92 21.65
C ARG A 11 4.28 16.03 22.87
N ASP A 12 3.71 16.57 23.93
CA ASP A 12 3.46 15.82 25.18
C ASP A 12 2.29 14.83 25.04
N SER A 13 1.24 15.20 24.28
CA SER A 13 0.15 14.27 23.98
C SER A 13 0.60 13.10 23.06
N ASN A 14 1.54 13.34 22.14
CA ASN A 14 2.10 12.29 21.31
C ASN A 14 2.96 11.28 22.08
N TRP A 15 3.61 11.67 23.18
CA TRP A 15 4.38 10.76 24.04
C TRP A 15 3.47 9.79 24.81
N LEU A 16 2.39 10.26 25.40
CA LEU A 16 1.40 9.43 26.10
C LEU A 16 0.65 8.49 25.16
N LEU A 17 0.27 8.97 23.96
CA LEU A 17 -0.39 8.16 22.93
C LEU A 17 0.57 7.14 22.27
N GLY A 18 1.88 7.38 22.34
CA GLY A 18 2.92 6.50 21.83
C GLY A 18 2.96 5.12 22.52
N PHE A 19 2.61 5.05 23.80
CA PHE A 19 2.57 3.79 24.56
C PHE A 19 1.40 2.88 24.15
N PHE A 20 0.36 3.43 23.55
CA PHE A 20 -0.86 2.72 23.18
C PHE A 20 -1.07 2.63 21.67
N SER A 21 -0.15 3.15 20.88
CA SER A 21 -0.26 3.18 19.41
C SER A 21 0.30 1.92 18.79
N LEU A 22 -0.42 1.38 17.79
CA LEU A 22 0.07 0.28 16.97
C LEU A 22 1.14 0.76 15.99
N ASP A 23 2.14 -0.09 15.74
CA ASP A 23 3.07 0.04 14.62
C ASP A 23 2.54 -0.84 13.49
N ILE A 24 2.27 -0.23 12.34
CA ILE A 24 1.65 -0.89 11.19
C ILE A 24 2.60 -0.80 10.00
N GLY A 25 2.82 -1.92 9.33
CA GLY A 25 3.43 -1.97 8.00
C GLY A 25 2.35 -2.19 6.95
N ILE A 26 2.32 -1.37 5.92
CA ILE A 26 1.39 -1.50 4.79
C ILE A 26 2.18 -1.72 3.51
N ASP A 27 1.94 -2.84 2.85
CA ASP A 27 2.32 -3.01 1.45
C ASP A 27 1.13 -2.60 0.60
N LEU A 28 1.23 -1.41 0.01
CA LEU A 28 0.16 -0.81 -0.79
C LEU A 28 0.33 -1.21 -2.26
N GLY A 29 0.01 -2.47 -2.56
CA GLY A 29 0.19 -3.03 -3.89
C GLY A 29 -0.97 -2.73 -4.86
N THR A 30 -0.69 -2.73 -6.16
CA THR A 30 -1.69 -2.55 -7.23
C THR A 30 -2.76 -3.64 -7.21
N ALA A 31 -2.39 -4.90 -6.98
CA ALA A 31 -3.31 -6.04 -6.97
C ALA A 31 -3.91 -6.30 -5.59
N ASN A 32 -3.09 -6.33 -4.56
CA ASN A 32 -3.47 -6.62 -3.18
C ASN A 32 -2.80 -5.64 -2.22
N THR A 33 -3.47 -5.33 -1.13
CA THR A 33 -2.93 -4.59 0.01
C THR A 33 -2.74 -5.55 1.18
N LEU A 34 -1.53 -5.54 1.76
CA LEU A 34 -1.20 -6.30 2.96
C LEU A 34 -0.99 -5.34 4.13
N VAL A 35 -1.55 -5.67 5.28
CA VAL A 35 -1.32 -4.91 6.51
C VAL A 35 -0.74 -5.83 7.57
N ASN A 36 0.44 -5.48 8.04
CA ASN A 36 1.13 -6.14 9.13
C ASN A 36 1.04 -5.28 10.39
N VAL A 37 0.68 -5.88 11.50
CA VAL A 37 0.70 -5.22 12.82
C VAL A 37 1.84 -5.82 13.63
N ARG A 38 2.69 -4.96 14.18
CA ARG A 38 3.82 -5.38 15.01
C ARG A 38 3.39 -6.33 16.12
N GLY A 39 4.00 -7.50 16.18
CA GLY A 39 3.71 -8.53 17.17
C GLY A 39 2.52 -9.42 16.84
N LYS A 40 1.71 -9.10 15.82
CA LYS A 40 0.57 -9.93 15.37
C LYS A 40 0.80 -10.55 13.98
N GLY A 41 1.75 -10.05 13.20
CA GLY A 41 1.98 -10.47 11.82
C GLY A 41 0.99 -9.84 10.84
N ILE A 42 0.78 -10.49 9.70
CA ILE A 42 -0.15 -10.03 8.65
C ILE A 42 -1.59 -10.26 9.14
N VAL A 43 -2.30 -9.16 9.36
CA VAL A 43 -3.69 -9.15 9.83
C VAL A 43 -4.69 -8.90 8.70
N ILE A 44 -4.26 -8.30 7.59
CA ILE A 44 -5.08 -8.06 6.41
C ILE A 44 -4.28 -8.46 5.17
N ASN A 45 -4.94 -9.20 4.29
CA ASN A 45 -4.48 -9.51 2.93
C ASN A 45 -5.72 -9.47 2.04
N GLU A 46 -5.95 -8.31 1.43
CA GLU A 46 -7.14 -8.07 0.62
C GLU A 46 -6.80 -7.44 -0.72
N PRO A 47 -7.62 -7.71 -1.75
CA PRO A 47 -7.49 -7.05 -3.04
C PRO A 47 -7.60 -5.52 -2.94
N SER A 48 -6.77 -4.79 -3.68
CA SER A 48 -6.80 -3.32 -3.75
C SER A 48 -7.94 -2.84 -4.67
N TRP A 49 -9.19 -3.20 -4.31
CA TRP A 49 -10.40 -2.84 -5.04
C TRP A 49 -11.34 -2.05 -4.17
N VAL A 50 -12.03 -1.07 -4.79
CA VAL A 50 -13.07 -0.27 -4.14
C VAL A 50 -14.26 -0.19 -5.08
N ALA A 51 -15.45 -0.56 -4.60
CA ALA A 51 -16.70 -0.33 -5.29
C ALA A 51 -17.27 1.02 -4.83
N ILE A 52 -17.57 1.90 -5.78
CA ILE A 52 -18.06 3.25 -5.51
C ILE A 52 -19.38 3.50 -6.22
N GLU A 53 -20.21 4.37 -5.65
CA GLU A 53 -21.35 4.94 -6.36
C GLU A 53 -20.86 5.99 -7.37
N LYS A 54 -21.27 5.86 -8.64
CA LYS A 54 -20.76 6.73 -9.73
C LYS A 54 -21.04 8.22 -9.55
N LYS A 55 -22.16 8.60 -8.93
CA LYS A 55 -22.55 10.00 -8.77
C LYS A 55 -21.89 10.67 -7.58
N SER A 56 -21.98 10.04 -6.41
CA SER A 56 -21.45 10.58 -5.15
C SER A 56 -19.97 10.28 -4.93
N ARG A 57 -19.40 9.31 -5.68
CA ARG A 57 -18.06 8.74 -5.48
C ARG A 57 -17.85 8.11 -4.10
N GLN A 58 -18.92 7.88 -3.36
CA GLN A 58 -18.84 7.25 -2.04
C GLN A 58 -18.46 5.77 -2.15
N PRO A 59 -17.52 5.28 -1.33
CA PRO A 59 -17.19 3.87 -1.26
C PRO A 59 -18.35 3.07 -0.68
N LEU A 60 -18.73 1.99 -1.36
CA LEU A 60 -19.79 1.07 -0.96
C LEU A 60 -19.23 -0.25 -0.41
N ALA A 61 -18.11 -0.70 -0.98
CA ALA A 61 -17.38 -1.89 -0.54
C ALA A 61 -15.89 -1.72 -0.83
N ILE A 62 -15.05 -2.38 -0.03
CA ILE A 62 -13.58 -2.32 -0.15
C ILE A 62 -13.03 -3.75 -0.03
N GLY A 63 -11.92 -4.02 -0.72
CA GLY A 63 -11.22 -5.28 -0.62
C GLY A 63 -11.92 -6.42 -1.36
N ALA A 64 -12.07 -7.56 -0.71
CA ALA A 64 -12.64 -8.78 -1.29
C ALA A 64 -14.08 -8.60 -1.77
N GLU A 65 -14.90 -7.87 -1.03
CA GLU A 65 -16.29 -7.57 -1.42
C GLU A 65 -16.34 -6.75 -2.71
N ALA A 66 -15.53 -5.71 -2.81
CA ALA A 66 -15.44 -4.89 -4.01
C ALA A 66 -14.99 -5.71 -5.23
N LYS A 67 -14.01 -6.61 -5.06
CA LYS A 67 -13.53 -7.48 -6.13
C LYS A 67 -14.63 -8.42 -6.63
N GLN A 68 -15.46 -8.96 -5.75
CA GLN A 68 -16.59 -9.82 -6.15
C GLN A 68 -17.65 -9.09 -6.98
N MET A 69 -17.70 -7.77 -6.85
CA MET A 69 -18.64 -6.93 -7.62
C MET A 69 -18.15 -6.63 -9.03
N VAL A 70 -16.88 -6.88 -9.37
CA VAL A 70 -16.33 -6.64 -10.71
C VAL A 70 -17.11 -7.41 -11.76
N GLY A 71 -17.58 -6.71 -12.80
CA GLY A 71 -18.39 -7.29 -13.87
C GLY A 71 -19.83 -7.65 -13.48
N ARG A 72 -20.24 -7.40 -12.23
CA ARG A 72 -21.59 -7.70 -11.70
C ARG A 72 -22.25 -6.50 -11.05
N THR A 73 -21.70 -5.31 -11.21
CA THR A 73 -22.21 -4.08 -10.60
C THR A 73 -23.47 -3.58 -11.30
N PRO A 74 -24.46 -3.04 -10.56
CA PRO A 74 -25.55 -2.25 -11.14
C PRO A 74 -25.02 -1.03 -11.92
N ALA A 75 -25.83 -0.44 -12.78
CA ALA A 75 -25.42 0.67 -13.65
C ALA A 75 -24.87 1.91 -12.91
N ASN A 76 -25.29 2.11 -11.66
CA ASN A 76 -24.89 3.23 -10.80
C ASN A 76 -23.64 2.93 -9.93
N VAL A 77 -23.10 1.72 -9.95
CA VAL A 77 -21.93 1.30 -9.19
C VAL A 77 -20.78 0.95 -10.13
N ILE A 78 -19.55 1.22 -9.73
CA ILE A 78 -18.35 0.79 -10.44
C ILE A 78 -17.31 0.29 -9.43
N ALA A 79 -16.67 -0.83 -9.73
CA ALA A 79 -15.51 -1.31 -8.99
C ALA A 79 -14.24 -0.85 -9.70
N ILE A 80 -13.35 -0.20 -8.96
CA ILE A 80 -12.10 0.36 -9.47
C ILE A 80 -10.92 -0.02 -8.58
N ARG A 81 -9.71 0.02 -9.16
CA ARG A 81 -8.45 -0.02 -8.40
C ARG A 81 -7.94 1.41 -8.23
N PRO A 82 -7.77 1.91 -7.01
CA PRO A 82 -7.24 3.25 -6.78
C PRO A 82 -5.73 3.36 -7.04
N LEU A 83 -5.05 2.21 -7.19
CA LEU A 83 -3.64 2.12 -7.57
C LEU A 83 -3.50 1.51 -8.96
N ARG A 84 -2.59 2.07 -9.76
CA ARG A 84 -2.20 1.55 -11.06
C ARG A 84 -0.69 1.67 -11.20
N ASP A 85 -0.04 0.62 -11.68
CA ASP A 85 1.40 0.60 -11.93
C ASP A 85 2.23 1.06 -10.71
N GLY A 86 1.78 0.63 -9.50
CA GLY A 86 2.43 0.94 -8.23
C GLY A 86 2.18 2.34 -7.67
N VAL A 87 1.38 3.20 -8.35
CA VAL A 87 1.13 4.57 -7.91
C VAL A 87 -0.36 4.83 -7.69
N ILE A 88 -0.67 5.85 -6.87
CA ILE A 88 -2.05 6.29 -6.65
C ILE A 88 -2.57 6.96 -7.92
N SER A 89 -3.61 6.39 -8.51
CA SER A 89 -4.34 6.93 -9.66
C SER A 89 -5.59 7.72 -9.25
N ASP A 90 -6.11 7.45 -8.05
CA ASP A 90 -7.29 8.11 -7.49
C ASP A 90 -7.08 8.35 -5.99
N PHE A 91 -6.79 9.60 -5.63
CA PHE A 91 -6.38 9.97 -4.28
C PHE A 91 -7.49 9.75 -3.25
N GLU A 92 -8.71 10.22 -3.52
CA GLU A 92 -9.84 10.14 -2.58
C GLU A 92 -10.20 8.68 -2.28
N ILE A 93 -10.17 7.85 -3.30
CA ILE A 93 -10.52 6.43 -3.16
C ILE A 93 -9.37 5.64 -2.49
N ALA A 94 -8.11 6.00 -2.78
CA ALA A 94 -6.94 5.42 -2.09
C ALA A 94 -6.94 5.79 -0.59
N GLN A 95 -7.27 7.03 -0.26
CA GLN A 95 -7.44 7.47 1.12
C GLN A 95 -8.52 6.66 1.83
N ALA A 96 -9.72 6.55 1.24
CA ALA A 96 -10.83 5.78 1.82
C ALA A 96 -10.46 4.29 2.01
N MET A 97 -9.71 3.71 1.08
CA MET A 97 -9.21 2.35 1.21
C MET A 97 -8.21 2.21 2.36
N LEU A 98 -7.29 3.16 2.52
CA LEU A 98 -6.34 3.19 3.65
C LEU A 98 -7.06 3.37 4.98
N GLU A 99 -8.04 4.29 5.07
CA GLU A 99 -8.87 4.48 6.26
C GLU A 99 -9.55 3.19 6.69
N TYR A 100 -10.14 2.47 5.74
CA TYR A 100 -10.79 1.19 5.98
C TYR A 100 -9.79 0.15 6.54
N PHE A 101 -8.62 -0.01 5.91
CA PHE A 101 -7.64 -1.01 6.34
C PHE A 101 -7.00 -0.65 7.69
N ILE A 102 -6.72 0.63 7.94
CA ILE A 102 -6.21 1.09 9.24
C ILE A 102 -7.27 0.88 10.32
N GLY A 103 -8.53 1.22 10.05
CA GLY A 103 -9.65 0.97 10.95
C GLY A 103 -9.80 -0.51 11.29
N LYS A 104 -9.83 -1.37 10.28
CA LYS A 104 -9.95 -2.82 10.42
C LYS A 104 -8.77 -3.45 11.20
N ALA A 105 -7.55 -2.96 11.00
CA ALA A 105 -6.39 -3.38 11.77
C ALA A 105 -6.51 -2.99 13.25
N HIS A 106 -7.24 -1.92 13.54
CA HIS A 106 -7.48 -1.41 14.91
C HIS A 106 -8.63 -2.11 15.63
N GLU A 107 -9.63 -2.64 14.93
CA GLU A 107 -10.77 -3.36 15.55
C GLU A 107 -10.33 -4.50 16.47
N GLN A 108 -9.16 -5.06 16.22
CA GLN A 108 -8.54 -6.10 17.06
C GLN A 108 -7.68 -5.53 18.20
N SER A 109 -7.69 -4.21 18.41
CA SER A 109 -6.91 -3.53 19.45
C SER A 109 -7.80 -3.03 20.58
N LEU A 110 -7.30 -3.11 21.81
CA LEU A 110 -7.95 -2.54 22.99
C LEU A 110 -7.85 -1.00 23.07
N VAL A 111 -7.20 -0.37 22.08
CA VAL A 111 -6.96 1.07 22.05
C VAL A 111 -8.07 1.78 21.30
N PRO A 112 -8.79 2.73 21.93
CA PRO A 112 -9.99 3.34 21.34
C PRO A 112 -9.71 4.37 20.23
N VAL A 113 -8.47 4.84 20.04
CA VAL A 113 -8.14 5.87 19.06
C VAL A 113 -7.03 5.38 18.12
N PRO A 114 -7.35 5.11 16.84
CA PRO A 114 -6.36 4.70 15.87
C PRO A 114 -5.49 5.90 15.46
N ARG A 115 -4.28 5.99 15.99
CA ARG A 115 -3.21 6.88 15.50
C ARG A 115 -1.91 6.09 15.41
N PRO A 116 -1.82 5.14 14.47
CA PRO A 116 -0.65 4.29 14.31
C PRO A 116 0.55 5.06 13.75
N ARG A 117 1.76 4.54 14.03
CA ARG A 117 2.91 4.78 13.18
C ARG A 117 2.82 3.81 12.02
N ILE A 118 2.99 4.33 10.80
CA ILE A 118 2.79 3.54 9.59
C ILE A 118 4.07 3.56 8.76
N VAL A 119 4.53 2.39 8.36
CA VAL A 119 5.55 2.21 7.32
C VAL A 119 4.84 1.73 6.07
N ILE A 120 5.01 2.43 4.95
CA ILE A 120 4.36 2.09 3.68
C ILE A 120 5.42 1.76 2.64
N GLY A 121 5.27 0.59 2.01
CA GLY A 121 6.05 0.19 0.84
C GLY A 121 5.65 1.00 -0.39
N ILE A 122 6.64 1.58 -1.06
CA ILE A 122 6.47 2.29 -2.33
C ILE A 122 7.39 1.70 -3.39
N PRO A 123 7.02 1.71 -4.67
CA PRO A 123 7.91 1.25 -5.73
C PRO A 123 9.17 2.10 -5.83
N THR A 124 10.24 1.49 -6.34
CA THR A 124 11.48 2.20 -6.64
C THR A 124 11.27 3.17 -7.81
N GLY A 125 11.85 4.34 -7.70
CA GLY A 125 11.83 5.33 -8.79
C GLY A 125 10.52 6.11 -8.93
N VAL A 126 9.62 6.05 -7.94
CA VAL A 126 8.45 6.94 -7.86
C VAL A 126 8.90 8.39 -7.70
N THR A 127 8.15 9.30 -8.31
CA THR A 127 8.39 10.74 -8.24
C THR A 127 8.10 11.30 -6.84
N GLU A 128 8.65 12.46 -6.52
CA GLU A 128 8.34 13.14 -5.24
C GLU A 128 6.85 13.48 -5.09
N VAL A 129 6.16 13.74 -6.21
CA VAL A 129 4.71 13.98 -6.21
C VAL A 129 3.93 12.71 -5.82
N GLU A 130 4.33 11.55 -6.38
CA GLU A 130 3.73 10.26 -6.05
C GLU A 130 4.01 9.87 -4.60
N LYS A 131 5.25 10.06 -4.09
CA LYS A 131 5.57 9.87 -2.67
C LYS A 131 4.70 10.74 -1.77
N ARG A 132 4.55 12.01 -2.15
CA ARG A 132 3.73 12.95 -1.40
C ARG A 132 2.27 12.54 -1.37
N ALA A 133 1.73 12.04 -2.47
CA ALA A 133 0.36 11.55 -2.54
C ALA A 133 0.11 10.37 -1.57
N VAL A 134 1.04 9.39 -1.51
CA VAL A 134 0.96 8.28 -0.55
C VAL A 134 1.05 8.77 0.89
N TYR A 135 1.99 9.68 1.18
CA TYR A 135 2.17 10.26 2.50
C TYR A 135 0.90 11.00 2.96
N ASP A 136 0.36 11.90 2.12
CA ASP A 136 -0.81 12.70 2.45
C ASP A 136 -2.08 11.82 2.58
N ALA A 137 -2.24 10.80 1.75
CA ALA A 137 -3.33 9.82 1.89
C ALA A 137 -3.25 9.08 3.23
N ALA A 138 -2.07 8.66 3.66
CA ALA A 138 -1.88 7.94 4.92
C ALA A 138 -2.08 8.84 6.16
N ILE A 139 -1.64 10.10 6.11
CA ILE A 139 -1.93 11.09 7.16
C ILE A 139 -3.43 11.35 7.25
N SER A 140 -4.09 11.57 6.12
CA SER A 140 -5.54 11.81 6.05
C SER A 140 -6.35 10.61 6.54
N ALA A 141 -5.83 9.38 6.31
CA ALA A 141 -6.40 8.13 6.83
C ALA A 141 -6.18 7.92 8.35
N GLY A 142 -5.59 8.89 9.06
CA GLY A 142 -5.44 8.88 10.51
C GLY A 142 -4.07 8.40 11.02
N GLY A 143 -3.08 8.20 10.15
CA GLY A 143 -1.71 7.92 10.56
C GLY A 143 -1.11 9.08 11.36
N ARG A 144 -0.32 8.76 12.40
CA ARG A 144 0.38 9.75 13.22
C ARG A 144 1.75 10.13 12.66
N GLU A 145 2.50 9.14 12.31
CA GLU A 145 3.84 9.24 11.73
C GLU A 145 3.91 8.28 10.55
N ILE A 146 4.31 8.77 9.39
CA ILE A 146 4.38 7.99 8.16
C ILE A 146 5.83 7.89 7.72
N PHE A 147 6.27 6.68 7.44
CA PHE A 147 7.57 6.37 6.87
C PHE A 147 7.36 5.66 5.54
N LEU A 148 8.04 6.11 4.52
CA LEU A 148 8.03 5.45 3.21
C LEU A 148 9.31 4.62 3.06
N ILE A 149 9.17 3.40 2.58
CA ILE A 149 10.28 2.48 2.29
C ILE A 149 10.12 1.92 0.88
N GLU A 150 11.20 1.75 0.15
CA GLU A 150 11.15 1.08 -1.15
C GLU A 150 10.79 -0.41 -0.97
N GLN A 151 9.83 -0.90 -1.78
CA GLN A 151 9.32 -2.28 -1.67
C GLN A 151 10.44 -3.33 -1.74
N PRO A 152 11.44 -3.26 -2.64
CA PRO A 152 12.53 -4.24 -2.65
C PRO A 152 13.38 -4.21 -1.38
N VAL A 153 13.55 -3.03 -0.74
CA VAL A 153 14.26 -2.93 0.54
C VAL A 153 13.47 -3.62 1.64
N ALA A 154 12.16 -3.36 1.70
CA ALA A 154 11.28 -4.01 2.65
C ALA A 154 11.25 -5.53 2.45
N ALA A 155 11.20 -6.00 1.19
CA ALA A 155 11.24 -7.41 0.83
C ALA A 155 12.57 -8.07 1.24
N ALA A 156 13.71 -7.40 1.02
CA ALA A 156 15.03 -7.89 1.42
C ALA A 156 15.13 -8.04 2.96
N LEU A 157 14.61 -7.06 3.71
CA LEU A 157 14.53 -7.12 5.16
C LEU A 157 13.61 -8.25 5.64
N GLY A 158 12.45 -8.38 5.00
CA GLY A 158 11.48 -9.44 5.32
C GLY A 158 11.99 -10.85 5.03
N ALA A 159 12.82 -11.00 3.99
CA ALA A 159 13.51 -12.25 3.66
C ALA A 159 14.76 -12.50 4.53
N ALA A 160 15.06 -11.61 5.47
CA ALA A 160 16.26 -11.65 6.33
C ALA A 160 17.57 -11.80 5.54
N LEU A 161 17.65 -11.14 4.37
CA LEU A 161 18.89 -11.12 3.60
C LEU A 161 19.98 -10.35 4.38
N PRO A 162 21.24 -10.79 4.31
CA PRO A 162 22.35 -10.13 5.02
C PRO A 162 22.82 -8.87 4.28
N ILE A 163 21.90 -7.91 4.08
CA ILE A 163 22.12 -6.71 3.26
C ILE A 163 23.20 -5.79 3.81
N SER A 164 23.53 -5.88 5.09
CA SER A 164 24.58 -5.09 5.75
C SER A 164 26.00 -5.64 5.53
N GLU A 165 26.12 -6.86 4.99
CA GLU A 165 27.41 -7.49 4.74
C GLU A 165 28.04 -7.02 3.42
N LEU A 166 29.33 -7.35 3.23
CA LEU A 166 30.09 -7.01 2.01
C LEU A 166 29.59 -7.73 0.74
N GLY A 167 28.81 -8.79 0.89
CA GLY A 167 28.23 -9.53 -0.23
C GLY A 167 27.16 -8.75 -0.97
N GLY A 168 27.05 -8.93 -2.29
CA GLY A 168 25.91 -8.42 -3.07
C GLY A 168 24.68 -9.31 -2.89
N ASN A 169 23.56 -8.72 -2.44
CA ASN A 169 22.28 -9.39 -2.31
C ASN A 169 21.33 -8.86 -3.37
N MET A 170 20.78 -9.74 -4.21
CA MET A 170 19.83 -9.37 -5.24
C MET A 170 18.42 -9.76 -4.82
N ILE A 171 17.50 -8.83 -4.99
CA ILE A 171 16.07 -9.04 -4.83
C ILE A 171 15.37 -8.80 -6.17
N VAL A 172 14.41 -9.65 -6.49
CA VAL A 172 13.48 -9.48 -7.60
C VAL A 172 12.09 -9.57 -7.01
N ASP A 173 11.35 -8.48 -7.16
CA ASP A 173 9.97 -8.35 -6.70
C ASP A 173 9.06 -8.15 -7.90
N ILE A 174 8.08 -9.05 -8.08
CA ILE A 174 7.13 -9.00 -9.20
C ILE A 174 5.73 -8.89 -8.59
N GLY A 175 5.19 -7.68 -8.63
CA GLY A 175 3.86 -7.36 -8.14
C GLY A 175 2.75 -7.49 -9.17
N GLY A 176 1.64 -6.78 -8.92
CA GLY A 176 0.52 -6.64 -9.87
C GLY A 176 0.86 -5.72 -11.03
N GLY A 177 1.36 -4.52 -10.72
CA GLY A 177 1.62 -3.47 -11.72
C GLY A 177 3.09 -3.12 -11.92
N THR A 178 4.00 -3.60 -11.05
CA THR A 178 5.43 -3.30 -11.12
C THR A 178 6.28 -4.54 -10.95
N SER A 179 7.39 -4.61 -11.68
CA SER A 179 8.48 -5.58 -11.47
C SER A 179 9.74 -4.81 -11.12
N GLU A 180 10.35 -5.15 -10.00
CA GLU A 180 11.48 -4.44 -9.44
C GLU A 180 12.67 -5.36 -9.23
N VAL A 181 13.85 -4.89 -9.57
CA VAL A 181 15.12 -5.59 -9.35
C VAL A 181 16.05 -4.64 -8.61
N MET A 182 16.60 -5.10 -7.51
CA MET A 182 17.52 -4.32 -6.69
C MET A 182 18.70 -5.18 -6.23
N ILE A 183 19.90 -4.59 -6.27
CA ILE A 183 21.10 -5.17 -5.67
C ILE A 183 21.51 -4.28 -4.51
N MET A 184 21.72 -4.90 -3.36
CA MET A 184 22.12 -4.25 -2.11
C MET A 184 23.43 -4.83 -1.59
N SER A 185 24.26 -3.98 -1.02
CA SER A 185 25.51 -4.35 -0.36
C SER A 185 25.85 -3.31 0.71
N MET A 186 26.41 -3.72 1.83
CA MET A 186 26.86 -2.84 2.91
C MET A 186 25.76 -1.88 3.41
N GLY A 187 24.51 -2.34 3.45
CA GLY A 187 23.35 -1.53 3.88
C GLY A 187 22.87 -0.48 2.86
N GLY A 188 23.48 -0.42 1.67
CA GLY A 188 23.14 0.53 0.62
C GLY A 188 22.61 -0.14 -0.64
N VAL A 189 21.84 0.61 -1.42
CA VAL A 189 21.39 0.21 -2.77
C VAL A 189 22.53 0.46 -3.75
N VAL A 190 23.00 -0.58 -4.43
CA VAL A 190 24.04 -0.50 -5.47
C VAL A 190 23.43 -0.14 -6.81
N VAL A 191 22.35 -0.84 -7.17
CA VAL A 191 21.58 -0.60 -8.38
C VAL A 191 20.15 -1.04 -8.17
N SER A 192 19.22 -0.28 -8.73
CA SER A 192 17.80 -0.63 -8.79
C SER A 192 17.22 -0.33 -10.17
N ARG A 193 16.22 -1.12 -10.55
CA ARG A 193 15.41 -0.92 -11.75
C ARG A 193 13.98 -1.30 -11.43
N SER A 194 13.05 -0.47 -11.88
CA SER A 194 11.61 -0.71 -11.81
C SER A 194 11.02 -0.66 -13.21
N LEU A 195 10.15 -1.61 -13.51
CA LEU A 195 9.40 -1.72 -14.76
C LEU A 195 7.92 -1.70 -14.42
N ARG A 196 7.13 -0.94 -15.18
CA ARG A 196 5.66 -0.93 -15.08
C ARG A 196 5.05 -2.03 -15.97
N VAL A 197 5.62 -3.23 -15.85
CA VAL A 197 5.17 -4.47 -16.50
C VAL A 197 5.25 -5.56 -15.44
N ALA A 198 4.13 -6.19 -15.13
CA ALA A 198 4.06 -7.19 -14.07
C ALA A 198 2.90 -8.17 -14.31
N SER A 199 2.36 -8.80 -13.27
CA SER A 199 1.37 -9.87 -13.43
C SER A 199 0.08 -9.44 -14.14
N ASP A 200 -0.36 -8.19 -14.01
CA ASP A 200 -1.56 -7.71 -14.72
C ASP A 200 -1.35 -7.72 -16.26
N GLU A 201 -0.16 -7.32 -16.74
CA GLU A 201 0.18 -7.39 -18.16
C GLU A 201 0.36 -8.84 -18.65
N MET A 202 0.96 -9.70 -17.80
CA MET A 202 1.11 -11.13 -18.11
C MET A 202 -0.25 -11.80 -18.28
N ASP A 203 -1.23 -11.47 -17.44
CA ASP A 203 -2.60 -11.98 -17.56
C ASP A 203 -3.25 -11.52 -18.87
N LEU A 204 -3.10 -10.25 -19.25
CA LEU A 204 -3.62 -9.71 -20.50
C LEU A 204 -2.97 -10.41 -21.73
N ASP A 205 -1.68 -10.65 -21.69
CA ASP A 205 -0.96 -11.34 -22.75
C ASP A 205 -1.44 -12.80 -22.91
N ILE A 206 -1.69 -13.50 -21.80
CA ILE A 206 -2.26 -14.85 -21.80
C ILE A 206 -3.66 -14.84 -22.43
N ILE A 207 -4.54 -13.91 -21.99
CA ILE A 207 -5.89 -13.75 -22.53
C ILE A 207 -5.83 -13.50 -24.05
N GLN A 208 -4.96 -12.59 -24.48
CA GLN A 208 -4.81 -12.25 -25.88
C GLN A 208 -4.26 -13.43 -26.71
N TYR A 209 -3.28 -14.16 -26.18
CA TYR A 209 -2.74 -15.36 -26.81
C TYR A 209 -3.82 -16.43 -27.02
N MET A 210 -4.62 -16.71 -25.98
CA MET A 210 -5.73 -17.67 -26.03
C MET A 210 -6.76 -17.27 -27.06
N ARG A 211 -7.13 -15.99 -27.08
CA ARG A 211 -8.06 -15.44 -28.07
C ARG A 211 -7.53 -15.58 -29.50
N ASN A 212 -6.28 -15.20 -29.74
CA ASN A 212 -5.71 -15.17 -31.09
C ASN A 212 -5.43 -16.56 -31.63
N LYS A 213 -4.90 -17.47 -30.79
CA LYS A 213 -4.46 -18.80 -31.23
C LYS A 213 -5.57 -19.83 -31.21
N TYR A 214 -6.45 -19.76 -30.23
CA TYR A 214 -7.48 -20.78 -30.00
C TYR A 214 -8.91 -20.26 -30.18
N ASN A 215 -9.10 -18.97 -30.46
CA ASN A 215 -10.39 -18.27 -30.50
C ASN A 215 -11.22 -18.51 -29.22
N LEU A 216 -10.54 -18.59 -28.08
CA LEU A 216 -11.12 -18.86 -26.77
C LEU A 216 -11.07 -17.59 -25.92
N LEU A 217 -12.19 -17.26 -25.30
CA LEU A 217 -12.30 -16.21 -24.29
C LEU A 217 -12.15 -16.83 -22.90
N ILE A 218 -11.16 -16.35 -22.13
CA ILE A 218 -10.90 -16.74 -20.74
C ILE A 218 -10.95 -15.54 -19.84
#